data_c247b768fa48928d56a1ca335132d04f
#
_entry.id   c247b768fa48928d56a1ca335132d04f
#
_cell.length_a   1.000
_cell.length_b   1.000
_cell.length_c   1.000
_cell.angle_alpha   90.00
_cell.angle_beta   90.00
_cell.angle_gamma   90.00
#
_symmetry.space_group_name_H-M   'P 1'
#
loop_
_entity.id
_entity.type
_entity.pdbx_description
1 polymer ?
#
loop_
_entity_poly.entity_id
_entity_poly.type
_entity_poly.pdbx_seq_one_letter_code
_entity_poly.pdbx_strand_id
1 'polypeptide(L)'
;MYRISLFTFVFSFVVFQINAQKAGSFNGLDLNLGNLYRLSDAKTRSISPENFTGEPGKGGMSTLENGNAKQAARDLGQGWKVNPYIHIEPGQTFTLADISGPGAIQHIWMTPTGNWRYSILRFYWDGEQEPSVEVPVGDFFGMGWGEYAHLNSLAVTVNPGSAFNCYWVMPFRKKCKVTMENIGAERMTLYYQIDYTLTAVPDDAAYFHAQFRRSNPTQGSLYTLVDGIKGKGHYVGTYMAWGVNNNGWWGEGEIKFFMDGDSKFPTINGTGTEDYFCGSYNFENRKTRQYQEFSTAYAGLHQVIRPDGMYNAQQRFGLYRWHIVDPVRFEKDLKITIQDLGWRSEGRYLPQQSDISSVVFWYQSEPHAPFSKLPSKNDLEVN
;
A
#
# COMPACT_ATOMS: atom_id res chain seq x y z
N MET A 1 70.72 -21.20 55.71
CA MET A 1 69.30 -21.09 55.96
C MET A 1 68.68 -20.30 54.81
N TYR A 2 68.12 -20.97 53.78
CA TYR A 2 67.42 -20.34 52.69
C TYR A 2 65.90 -20.45 52.94
N ARG A 3 65.19 -19.30 53.00
CA ARG A 3 63.73 -19.25 53.09
C ARG A 3 63.19 -19.23 51.70
N ILE A 4 62.45 -20.28 51.33
CA ILE A 4 61.62 -20.34 50.07
C ILE A 4 60.26 -19.72 50.37
N SER A 5 59.97 -18.58 49.74
CA SER A 5 58.61 -17.97 49.75
C SER A 5 57.78 -18.59 48.64
N LEU A 6 56.69 -19.27 49.02
CA LEU A 6 55.70 -19.86 48.11
C LEU A 6 54.70 -18.77 47.71
N PHE A 7 54.73 -18.34 46.45
CA PHE A 7 53.69 -17.45 45.90
C PHE A 7 52.54 -18.30 45.37
N THR A 8 51.40 -18.20 46.05
CA THR A 8 50.17 -18.83 45.62
C THR A 8 49.45 -17.90 44.59
N PHE A 9 49.43 -18.31 43.33
CA PHE A 9 48.64 -17.64 42.28
C PHE A 9 47.21 -18.10 42.39
N VAL A 10 46.28 -17.20 42.78
CA VAL A 10 44.85 -17.42 42.71
C VAL A 10 44.37 -17.06 41.32
N PHE A 11 44.00 -18.06 40.51
CA PHE A 11 43.35 -17.88 39.22
C PHE A 11 41.85 -17.65 39.46
N SER A 12 41.40 -16.40 39.36
CA SER A 12 39.96 -16.09 39.34
C SER A 12 39.38 -16.42 37.96
N PHE A 13 38.62 -17.52 37.87
CA PHE A 13 37.81 -17.81 36.71
C PHE A 13 36.62 -16.87 36.69
N VAL A 14 36.61 -15.85 35.80
CA VAL A 14 35.46 -15.06 35.49
C VAL A 14 34.59 -15.90 34.51
N VAL A 15 33.54 -16.52 35.04
CA VAL A 15 32.52 -17.19 34.21
C VAL A 15 31.65 -16.12 33.57
N PHE A 16 31.91 -15.82 32.31
CA PHE A 16 30.93 -15.08 31.48
C PHE A 16 29.69 -15.96 31.28
N GLN A 17 28.63 -15.68 32.00
CA GLN A 17 27.32 -16.17 31.62
C GLN A 17 26.88 -15.48 30.34
N ILE A 18 27.06 -16.15 29.20
CA ILE A 18 26.42 -15.79 27.96
C ILE A 18 24.94 -16.12 28.18
N ASN A 19 24.15 -15.12 28.51
CA ASN A 19 22.70 -15.23 28.37
C ASN A 19 22.42 -15.40 26.87
N ALA A 20 22.32 -16.64 26.43
CA ALA A 20 21.72 -16.95 25.13
C ALA A 20 20.26 -16.44 25.22
N GLN A 21 20.01 -15.27 24.62
CA GLN A 21 18.67 -14.80 24.38
C GLN A 21 17.95 -15.95 23.67
N LYS A 22 16.93 -16.54 24.30
CA LYS A 22 16.08 -17.52 23.64
C LYS A 22 15.61 -16.86 22.35
N ALA A 23 16.13 -17.31 21.21
CA ALA A 23 15.60 -16.90 19.93
C ALA A 23 14.09 -17.15 20.01
N GLY A 24 13.30 -16.08 19.92
CA GLY A 24 11.85 -16.19 19.97
C GLY A 24 11.42 -17.22 18.95
N SER A 25 10.48 -18.09 19.32
CA SER A 25 9.96 -19.09 18.39
C SER A 25 9.44 -18.36 17.13
N PHE A 26 9.76 -18.90 15.94
CA PHE A 26 9.30 -18.34 14.68
C PHE A 26 7.76 -18.23 14.68
N ASN A 27 7.24 -17.02 14.48
CA ASN A 27 5.81 -16.71 14.61
C ASN A 27 4.98 -16.95 13.32
N GLY A 28 5.61 -17.41 12.22
CA GLY A 28 4.94 -17.65 10.94
C GLY A 28 4.73 -16.42 10.06
N LEU A 29 5.17 -15.25 10.50
CA LEU A 29 5.29 -14.05 9.64
C LEU A 29 6.59 -14.07 8.84
N ASP A 30 7.04 -13.12 8.16
CA ASP A 30 8.34 -13.04 7.46
C ASP A 30 8.72 -14.26 6.58
N LEU A 31 7.71 -14.99 6.08
CA LEU A 31 7.94 -16.13 5.20
C LEU A 31 8.40 -15.65 3.83
N ASN A 32 9.43 -16.32 3.31
CA ASN A 32 9.96 -16.13 1.97
C ASN A 32 10.49 -17.46 1.42
N LEU A 33 10.90 -17.52 0.16
CA LEU A 33 11.38 -18.76 -0.47
C LEU A 33 12.55 -19.42 0.29
N GLY A 34 13.35 -18.64 1.02
CA GLY A 34 14.50 -19.15 1.78
C GLY A 34 14.14 -19.79 3.11
N ASN A 35 12.93 -19.56 3.63
CA ASN A 35 12.52 -20.05 4.94
C ASN A 35 11.10 -20.65 4.98
N LEU A 36 10.44 -20.82 3.82
CA LEU A 36 9.06 -21.34 3.72
C LEU A 36 8.87 -22.73 4.34
N TYR A 37 9.96 -23.51 4.47
CA TYR A 37 9.95 -24.84 5.11
C TYR A 37 9.84 -24.78 6.65
N ARG A 38 9.93 -23.60 7.27
CA ARG A 38 9.83 -23.46 8.73
C ARG A 38 8.37 -23.52 9.17
N LEU A 39 8.09 -24.39 10.12
CA LEU A 39 6.77 -24.50 10.74
C LEU A 39 6.65 -23.58 11.95
N SER A 40 5.43 -23.16 12.26
CA SER A 40 5.07 -22.35 13.42
C SER A 40 3.70 -22.76 13.97
N ASP A 41 3.33 -22.21 15.13
CA ASP A 41 2.00 -22.42 15.73
C ASP A 41 0.95 -21.43 15.18
N ALA A 42 1.30 -20.59 14.21
CA ALA A 42 0.43 -19.63 13.57
C ALA A 42 -0.79 -20.31 12.93
N LYS A 43 -1.93 -19.62 12.95
CA LYS A 43 -3.20 -20.15 12.43
C LYS A 43 -3.64 -19.35 11.21
N THR A 44 -3.64 -19.96 10.04
CA THR A 44 -4.17 -19.37 8.82
C THR A 44 -5.69 -19.25 8.91
N ARG A 45 -6.20 -18.12 8.48
CA ARG A 45 -7.63 -17.77 8.38
C ARG A 45 -7.88 -16.99 7.09
N SER A 46 -9.14 -16.97 6.68
CA SER A 46 -9.58 -16.20 5.51
C SER A 46 -11.00 -15.70 5.73
N ILE A 47 -11.25 -14.45 5.38
CA ILE A 47 -12.59 -13.85 5.29
C ILE A 47 -12.94 -13.64 3.83
N SER A 48 -14.15 -14.07 3.46
CA SER A 48 -14.75 -13.84 2.15
C SER A 48 -16.28 -13.84 2.28
N PRO A 49 -17.05 -13.53 1.24
CA PRO A 49 -18.51 -13.68 1.31
C PRO A 49 -18.98 -15.13 1.56
N GLU A 50 -18.16 -16.13 1.30
CA GLU A 50 -18.44 -17.54 1.65
C GLU A 50 -18.07 -17.89 3.11
N ASN A 51 -17.38 -16.99 3.84
CA ASN A 51 -17.07 -17.11 5.26
C ASN A 51 -16.79 -15.74 5.87
N PHE A 52 -17.82 -15.02 6.27
CA PHE A 52 -17.70 -13.63 6.81
C PHE A 52 -16.97 -13.55 8.15
N THR A 53 -16.89 -14.63 8.91
CA THR A 53 -16.27 -14.63 10.25
C THR A 53 -14.82 -15.10 10.23
N GLY A 54 -14.38 -15.79 9.18
CA GLY A 54 -13.08 -16.46 9.13
C GLY A 54 -12.96 -17.65 10.10
N GLU A 55 -14.04 -18.08 10.73
CA GLU A 55 -14.02 -19.21 11.67
C GLU A 55 -13.72 -20.53 10.96
N PRO A 56 -13.00 -21.44 11.64
CA PRO A 56 -12.74 -22.77 11.10
C PRO A 56 -14.03 -23.55 10.80
N GLY A 57 -14.08 -24.17 9.63
CA GLY A 57 -15.22 -25.02 9.24
C GLY A 57 -16.51 -24.26 8.91
N LYS A 58 -16.44 -22.92 8.73
CA LYS A 58 -17.63 -22.09 8.43
C LYS A 58 -17.70 -21.62 6.97
N GLY A 59 -16.79 -22.05 6.11
CA GLY A 59 -16.84 -21.74 4.67
C GLY A 59 -17.95 -22.51 3.95
N GLY A 60 -18.59 -21.84 2.95
CA GLY A 60 -19.61 -22.45 2.10
C GLY A 60 -20.94 -22.80 2.81
N MET A 61 -21.26 -22.16 3.93
CA MET A 61 -22.47 -22.45 4.71
C MET A 61 -23.73 -21.75 4.23
N SER A 62 -23.62 -20.82 3.30
CA SER A 62 -24.78 -20.11 2.73
C SER A 62 -25.74 -21.10 2.07
N THR A 63 -27.04 -20.86 2.27
CA THR A 63 -28.11 -21.66 1.65
C THR A 63 -28.66 -20.99 0.41
N LEU A 64 -29.40 -21.72 -0.41
CA LEU A 64 -30.07 -21.16 -1.59
C LEU A 64 -31.10 -20.05 -1.26
N GLU A 65 -31.53 -19.94 0.00
CA GLU A 65 -32.47 -18.89 0.42
C GLU A 65 -31.79 -17.54 0.57
N ASN A 66 -30.55 -17.54 1.06
CA ASN A 66 -29.82 -16.30 1.46
C ASN A 66 -28.57 -15.99 0.65
N GLY A 67 -28.17 -16.82 -0.30
CA GLY A 67 -26.96 -16.60 -1.09
C GLY A 67 -27.19 -15.73 -2.34
N ASN A 68 -26.25 -14.87 -2.63
CA ASN A 68 -26.32 -13.94 -3.77
C ASN A 68 -26.23 -14.65 -5.14
N ALA A 69 -25.62 -15.84 -5.21
CA ALA A 69 -25.53 -16.67 -6.42
C ALA A 69 -26.48 -17.87 -6.40
N LYS A 70 -27.55 -17.81 -5.60
CA LYS A 70 -28.52 -18.89 -5.44
C LYS A 70 -29.08 -19.46 -6.76
N GLN A 71 -29.29 -18.61 -7.75
CA GLN A 71 -29.78 -19.06 -9.06
C GLN A 71 -28.73 -19.89 -9.81
N ALA A 72 -27.46 -19.52 -9.73
CA ALA A 72 -26.35 -20.27 -10.33
C ALA A 72 -26.12 -21.62 -9.60
N ALA A 73 -26.29 -21.62 -8.29
CA ALA A 73 -26.06 -22.81 -7.44
C ALA A 73 -27.29 -23.71 -7.29
N ARG A 74 -28.44 -23.39 -7.91
CA ARG A 74 -29.73 -24.05 -7.66
C ARG A 74 -29.73 -25.57 -7.82
N ASP A 75 -28.93 -26.09 -8.75
CA ASP A 75 -28.87 -27.53 -9.03
C ASP A 75 -27.82 -28.25 -8.18
N LEU A 76 -26.93 -27.52 -7.52
CA LEU A 76 -25.82 -28.03 -6.73
C LEU A 76 -26.04 -27.87 -5.21
N GLY A 77 -26.71 -26.80 -4.80
CA GLY A 77 -27.09 -26.55 -3.42
C GLY A 77 -26.00 -25.99 -2.52
N GLN A 78 -26.20 -26.12 -1.21
CA GLN A 78 -25.26 -25.64 -0.19
C GLN A 78 -23.89 -26.29 -0.35
N GLY A 79 -22.82 -25.51 -0.10
CA GLY A 79 -21.44 -25.95 -0.28
C GLY A 79 -20.87 -25.68 -1.69
N TRP A 80 -21.69 -25.20 -2.62
CA TRP A 80 -21.32 -24.97 -4.03
C TRP A 80 -21.46 -23.50 -4.45
N LYS A 81 -20.52 -22.63 -4.05
CA LYS A 81 -20.41 -21.23 -4.49
C LYS A 81 -21.75 -20.47 -4.43
N VAL A 82 -22.43 -20.54 -3.30
CA VAL A 82 -23.77 -19.95 -3.13
C VAL A 82 -23.71 -18.46 -2.84
N ASN A 83 -22.64 -17.96 -2.18
CA ASN A 83 -22.53 -16.56 -1.78
C ASN A 83 -21.14 -15.97 -2.11
N PRO A 84 -20.68 -15.96 -3.36
CA PRO A 84 -19.29 -15.61 -3.69
C PRO A 84 -19.00 -14.10 -3.71
N TYR A 85 -20.00 -13.23 -3.58
CA TYR A 85 -19.87 -11.78 -3.63
C TYR A 85 -20.86 -11.09 -2.71
N ILE A 86 -20.63 -9.80 -2.49
CA ILE A 86 -21.55 -8.89 -1.83
C ILE A 86 -21.98 -7.77 -2.77
N HIS A 87 -23.08 -7.12 -2.42
CA HIS A 87 -23.48 -5.84 -2.97
C HIS A 87 -23.28 -4.73 -1.93
N ILE A 88 -22.80 -3.56 -2.37
CA ILE A 88 -22.69 -2.36 -1.55
C ILE A 88 -23.49 -1.28 -2.28
N GLU A 89 -24.62 -0.87 -1.68
CA GLU A 89 -25.50 0.13 -2.26
C GLU A 89 -24.90 1.53 -2.21
N PRO A 90 -25.36 2.49 -3.02
CA PRO A 90 -24.96 3.89 -2.91
C PRO A 90 -25.10 4.43 -1.48
N GLY A 91 -24.06 5.08 -0.97
CA GLY A 91 -24.00 5.62 0.38
C GLY A 91 -23.82 4.59 1.50
N GLN A 92 -23.68 3.32 1.17
CA GLN A 92 -23.49 2.26 2.15
C GLN A 92 -22.00 2.05 2.47
N THR A 93 -21.71 1.83 3.75
CA THR A 93 -20.42 1.28 4.23
C THR A 93 -20.63 -0.17 4.65
N PHE A 94 -19.85 -1.09 4.06
CA PHE A 94 -19.86 -2.52 4.40
C PHE A 94 -18.58 -2.90 5.14
N THR A 95 -18.72 -3.66 6.22
CA THR A 95 -17.56 -4.23 6.94
C THR A 95 -17.10 -5.50 6.24
N LEU A 96 -15.95 -5.44 5.56
CA LEU A 96 -15.35 -6.58 4.86
C LEU A 96 -14.74 -7.58 5.82
N ALA A 97 -14.11 -7.09 6.89
CA ALA A 97 -13.48 -7.90 7.92
C ALA A 97 -13.57 -7.21 9.29
N ASP A 98 -13.79 -7.99 10.33
CA ASP A 98 -13.71 -7.61 11.74
C ASP A 98 -13.02 -8.75 12.50
N ILE A 99 -11.69 -8.65 12.66
CA ILE A 99 -10.81 -9.71 13.10
C ILE A 99 -10.32 -9.42 14.52
N SER A 100 -10.52 -10.36 15.43
CA SER A 100 -9.86 -10.35 16.74
C SER A 100 -8.49 -11.02 16.64
N GLY A 101 -7.45 -10.36 17.21
CA GLY A 101 -6.07 -10.78 17.12
C GLY A 101 -5.46 -11.22 18.44
N PRO A 102 -4.11 -11.31 18.52
CA PRO A 102 -3.14 -10.73 17.58
C PRO A 102 -2.96 -11.49 16.27
N GLY A 103 -2.50 -10.77 15.23
CA GLY A 103 -2.28 -11.37 13.93
C GLY A 103 -1.79 -10.37 12.88
N ALA A 104 -1.80 -10.81 11.61
CA ALA A 104 -1.49 -9.95 10.48
C ALA A 104 -2.31 -10.34 9.24
N ILE A 105 -2.83 -9.35 8.49
CA ILE A 105 -3.26 -9.58 7.11
C ILE A 105 -2.00 -9.81 6.27
N GLN A 106 -2.06 -10.80 5.38
CA GLN A 106 -0.92 -11.15 4.51
C GLN A 106 -1.26 -11.07 3.03
N HIS A 107 -2.55 -11.20 2.68
CA HIS A 107 -2.99 -11.07 1.31
C HIS A 107 -4.43 -10.53 1.27
N ILE A 108 -4.69 -9.67 0.30
CA ILE A 108 -6.02 -9.21 -0.04
C ILE A 108 -6.20 -9.40 -1.53
N TRP A 109 -7.21 -10.15 -1.91
CA TRP A 109 -7.70 -10.22 -3.28
C TRP A 109 -9.08 -9.59 -3.37
N MET A 110 -9.32 -8.81 -4.41
CA MET A 110 -10.67 -8.30 -4.70
C MET A 110 -10.87 -7.94 -6.17
N THR A 111 -12.12 -8.00 -6.61
CA THR A 111 -12.52 -7.53 -7.93
C THR A 111 -13.82 -6.73 -7.81
N PRO A 112 -13.71 -5.40 -7.66
CA PRO A 112 -14.84 -4.49 -7.54
C PRO A 112 -15.39 -4.11 -8.91
N THR A 113 -16.71 -4.03 -9.03
CA THR A 113 -17.39 -3.34 -10.14
C THR A 113 -17.64 -1.86 -9.79
N GLY A 114 -18.14 -1.09 -10.74
CA GLY A 114 -18.48 0.32 -10.53
C GLY A 114 -17.28 1.26 -10.60
N ASN A 115 -17.40 2.44 -10.02
CA ASN A 115 -16.37 3.46 -10.04
C ASN A 115 -15.37 3.26 -8.88
N TRP A 116 -14.15 2.86 -9.19
CA TRP A 116 -13.11 2.56 -8.20
C TRP A 116 -12.65 3.79 -7.41
N ARG A 117 -12.78 4.99 -7.97
CA ARG A 117 -12.46 6.24 -7.29
C ARG A 117 -13.52 6.63 -6.25
N TYR A 118 -14.76 6.12 -6.41
CA TYR A 118 -15.87 6.32 -5.48
C TYR A 118 -16.07 5.15 -4.51
N SER A 119 -15.15 4.22 -4.47
CA SER A 119 -15.14 3.06 -3.57
C SER A 119 -14.01 3.24 -2.55
N ILE A 120 -14.35 3.65 -1.33
CA ILE A 120 -13.38 4.07 -0.32
C ILE A 120 -13.07 2.90 0.61
N LEU A 121 -11.81 2.46 0.59
CA LEU A 121 -11.26 1.39 1.43
C LEU A 121 -10.66 2.02 2.69
N ARG A 122 -11.07 1.52 3.89
CA ARG A 122 -10.53 1.95 5.18
C ARG A 122 -10.13 0.78 6.05
N PHE A 123 -9.01 0.93 6.76
CA PHE A 123 -8.53 -0.01 7.77
C PHE A 123 -8.36 0.71 9.10
N TYR A 124 -8.72 0.00 10.19
CA TYR A 124 -8.62 0.47 11.55
C TYR A 124 -7.93 -0.60 12.40
N TRP A 125 -6.89 -0.20 13.12
CA TRP A 125 -6.12 -1.10 13.98
C TRP A 125 -6.52 -0.94 15.44
N ASP A 126 -6.61 -2.05 16.15
CA ASP A 126 -6.71 -2.14 17.61
C ASP A 126 -7.83 -1.31 18.27
N GLY A 127 -8.87 -0.98 17.53
CA GLY A 127 -10.05 -0.25 18.00
C GLY A 127 -9.96 1.26 17.86
N GLU A 128 -9.01 1.77 17.08
CA GLU A 128 -8.94 3.19 16.74
C GLU A 128 -10.18 3.69 16.02
N GLN A 129 -10.49 4.98 16.20
CA GLN A 129 -11.64 5.62 15.57
C GLN A 129 -11.27 6.22 14.21
N GLU A 130 -10.07 6.77 14.10
CA GLU A 130 -9.53 7.30 12.85
C GLU A 130 -8.91 6.17 12.03
N PRO A 131 -9.13 6.13 10.70
CA PRO A 131 -8.58 5.08 9.87
C PRO A 131 -7.08 5.26 9.66
N SER A 132 -6.32 4.17 9.77
CA SER A 132 -4.90 4.12 9.38
C SER A 132 -4.70 3.98 7.88
N VAL A 133 -5.72 3.51 7.16
CA VAL A 133 -5.80 3.50 5.70
C VAL A 133 -7.11 4.16 5.28
N GLU A 134 -7.04 5.19 4.42
CA GLU A 134 -8.21 5.81 3.82
C GLU A 134 -7.89 6.19 2.37
N VAL A 135 -8.33 5.35 1.43
CA VAL A 135 -7.91 5.42 0.02
C VAL A 135 -9.03 4.95 -0.91
N PRO A 136 -9.27 5.60 -2.07
CA PRO A 136 -10.06 4.99 -3.14
C PRO A 136 -9.46 3.67 -3.58
N VAL A 137 -10.29 2.65 -3.77
CA VAL A 137 -9.81 1.28 -4.02
C VAL A 137 -8.95 1.18 -5.29
N GLY A 138 -9.29 1.92 -6.34
CA GLY A 138 -8.47 1.94 -7.56
C GLY A 138 -7.06 2.46 -7.28
N ASP A 139 -6.94 3.55 -6.55
CA ASP A 139 -5.65 4.16 -6.21
C ASP A 139 -4.82 3.27 -5.27
N PHE A 140 -5.45 2.57 -4.33
CA PHE A 140 -4.76 1.63 -3.45
C PHE A 140 -4.05 0.51 -4.24
N PHE A 141 -4.66 0.07 -5.34
CA PHE A 141 -4.12 -0.98 -6.21
C PHE A 141 -3.43 -0.45 -7.47
N GLY A 142 -3.17 0.86 -7.56
CA GLY A 142 -2.44 1.44 -8.69
C GLY A 142 -3.28 1.71 -9.94
N MET A 143 -4.60 1.76 -9.83
CA MET A 143 -5.56 1.99 -10.93
C MET A 143 -6.34 3.30 -10.73
N GLY A 144 -5.65 4.39 -10.39
CA GLY A 144 -6.27 5.66 -10.04
C GLY A 144 -7.02 6.35 -11.19
N TRP A 145 -6.76 6.00 -12.42
CA TRP A 145 -7.50 6.52 -13.58
C TRP A 145 -8.81 5.78 -13.86
N GLY A 146 -9.15 4.75 -13.05
CA GLY A 146 -10.37 3.97 -13.26
C GLY A 146 -10.31 3.01 -14.44
N GLU A 147 -9.18 2.89 -15.11
CA GLU A 147 -8.92 1.98 -16.21
C GLU A 147 -7.95 0.88 -15.83
N TYR A 148 -8.18 -0.32 -16.34
CA TYR A 148 -7.29 -1.46 -16.11
C TYR A 148 -5.93 -1.25 -16.78
N ALA A 149 -4.88 -1.57 -16.04
CA ALA A 149 -3.54 -1.81 -16.55
C ALA A 149 -2.92 -3.01 -15.83
N HIS A 150 -2.05 -3.73 -16.50
CA HIS A 150 -1.32 -4.84 -15.86
C HIS A 150 -0.24 -4.28 -14.95
N LEU A 151 -0.33 -4.59 -13.67
CA LEU A 151 0.68 -4.24 -12.68
C LEU A 151 1.24 -5.53 -12.05
N ASN A 152 2.55 -5.71 -12.11
CA ASN A 152 3.23 -6.89 -11.58
C ASN A 152 4.38 -6.47 -10.67
N SER A 153 4.15 -6.51 -9.35
CA SER A 153 5.17 -6.15 -8.36
C SER A 153 5.10 -7.04 -7.13
N LEU A 154 6.03 -6.86 -6.18
CA LEU A 154 6.03 -7.66 -4.94
C LEU A 154 4.89 -7.28 -3.99
N ALA A 155 4.51 -6.00 -3.94
CA ALA A 155 3.53 -5.52 -2.97
C ALA A 155 2.10 -5.47 -3.50
N VAL A 156 1.94 -5.16 -4.78
CA VAL A 156 0.64 -5.02 -5.45
C VAL A 156 0.71 -5.65 -6.82
N THR A 157 -0.31 -6.43 -7.17
CA THR A 157 -0.49 -6.92 -8.54
C THR A 157 -1.92 -6.68 -9.01
N VAL A 158 -2.06 -6.32 -10.29
CA VAL A 158 -3.37 -6.21 -10.95
C VAL A 158 -3.36 -7.07 -12.19
N ASN A 159 -4.14 -8.15 -12.13
CA ASN A 159 -4.20 -9.16 -13.18
C ASN A 159 -5.41 -8.92 -14.10
N PRO A 160 -5.46 -9.58 -15.29
CA PRO A 160 -6.57 -9.44 -16.23
C PRO A 160 -7.95 -9.59 -15.58
N GLY A 161 -8.90 -8.76 -16.01
CA GLY A 161 -10.22 -8.69 -15.42
C GLY A 161 -10.28 -7.85 -14.14
N SER A 162 -9.29 -7.00 -13.90
CA SER A 162 -9.21 -6.13 -12.71
C SER A 162 -9.18 -6.91 -11.39
N ALA A 163 -8.41 -7.98 -11.37
CA ALA A 163 -8.15 -8.75 -10.16
C ALA A 163 -7.06 -8.05 -9.35
N PHE A 164 -7.47 -7.33 -8.33
CA PHE A 164 -6.62 -6.54 -7.43
C PHE A 164 -6.03 -7.43 -6.34
N ASN A 165 -4.72 -7.36 -6.13
CA ASN A 165 -4.01 -8.12 -5.11
C ASN A 165 -3.06 -7.21 -4.33
N CYS A 166 -3.01 -7.40 -3.02
CA CYS A 166 -2.11 -6.71 -2.11
C CYS A 166 -1.41 -7.74 -1.23
N TYR A 167 -0.09 -7.61 -1.09
CA TYR A 167 0.77 -8.49 -0.30
C TYR A 167 1.52 -7.74 0.83
N TRP A 168 1.16 -6.49 1.11
CA TRP A 168 1.65 -5.80 2.29
C TRP A 168 1.25 -6.57 3.54
N VAL A 169 2.21 -6.90 4.40
CA VAL A 169 1.93 -7.52 5.69
C VAL A 169 1.42 -6.44 6.64
N MET A 170 0.24 -6.63 7.23
CA MET A 170 -0.42 -5.64 8.07
C MET A 170 -0.66 -6.19 9.48
N PRO A 171 0.30 -6.02 10.42
CA PRO A 171 0.18 -6.51 11.79
C PRO A 171 -0.89 -5.74 12.59
N PHE A 172 -1.56 -6.44 13.51
CA PHE A 172 -2.44 -5.87 14.54
C PHE A 172 -2.32 -6.67 15.83
N ARG A 173 -2.44 -6.00 17.00
CA ARG A 173 -2.23 -6.65 18.29
C ARG A 173 -3.52 -7.10 18.97
N LYS A 174 -4.62 -6.42 18.71
CA LYS A 174 -5.92 -6.71 19.35
C LYS A 174 -7.02 -6.94 18.32
N LYS A 175 -7.10 -6.05 17.33
CA LYS A 175 -8.22 -6.03 16.39
C LYS A 175 -7.83 -5.41 15.05
N CYS A 176 -8.42 -5.95 13.97
CA CYS A 176 -8.37 -5.34 12.65
C CYS A 176 -9.80 -5.21 12.12
N LYS A 177 -10.17 -4.00 11.66
CA LYS A 177 -11.43 -3.76 10.96
C LYS A 177 -11.15 -3.20 9.58
N VAL A 178 -11.76 -3.79 8.55
CA VAL A 178 -11.67 -3.33 7.15
C VAL A 178 -13.06 -3.01 6.66
N THR A 179 -13.23 -1.84 6.06
CA THR A 179 -14.51 -1.39 5.50
C THR A 179 -14.35 -0.94 4.05
N MET A 180 -15.44 -1.06 3.28
CA MET A 180 -15.59 -0.48 1.95
C MET A 180 -16.85 0.39 1.95
N GLU A 181 -16.71 1.66 1.57
CA GLU A 181 -17.81 2.60 1.39
C GLU A 181 -18.03 2.89 -0.10
N ASN A 182 -19.26 2.80 -0.56
CA ASN A 182 -19.65 3.20 -1.90
C ASN A 182 -20.27 4.61 -1.87
N ILE A 183 -19.48 5.63 -2.22
CA ILE A 183 -19.95 7.01 -2.36
C ILE A 183 -20.47 7.32 -3.78
N GLY A 184 -20.46 6.31 -4.67
CA GLY A 184 -20.98 6.39 -6.04
C GLY A 184 -22.51 6.47 -6.11
N ALA A 185 -23.03 6.53 -7.34
CA ALA A 185 -24.47 6.55 -7.59
C ALA A 185 -25.03 5.16 -7.94
N GLU A 186 -24.16 4.20 -8.22
CA GLU A 186 -24.55 2.87 -8.67
C GLU A 186 -24.14 1.82 -7.63
N ARG A 187 -24.85 0.71 -7.61
CA ARG A 187 -24.52 -0.45 -6.80
C ARG A 187 -23.15 -1.02 -7.19
N MET A 188 -22.31 -1.27 -6.20
CA MET A 188 -21.06 -1.99 -6.34
C MET A 188 -21.29 -3.48 -6.10
N THR A 189 -20.76 -4.34 -6.96
CA THR A 189 -20.59 -5.78 -6.69
C THR A 189 -19.13 -6.03 -6.37
N LEU A 190 -18.87 -6.69 -5.24
CA LEU A 190 -17.52 -6.97 -4.78
C LEU A 190 -17.35 -8.46 -4.49
N TYR A 191 -16.44 -9.09 -5.23
CA TYR A 191 -15.82 -10.35 -4.85
C TYR A 191 -14.55 -10.04 -4.09
N TYR A 192 -14.32 -10.69 -2.94
CA TYR A 192 -13.11 -10.41 -2.17
C TYR A 192 -12.71 -11.61 -1.30
N GLN A 193 -11.44 -11.64 -0.95
CA GLN A 193 -10.85 -12.53 0.03
C GLN A 193 -9.74 -11.80 0.78
N ILE A 194 -9.75 -11.90 2.11
CA ILE A 194 -8.74 -11.34 3.00
C ILE A 194 -8.13 -12.51 3.76
N ASP A 195 -6.88 -12.84 3.44
CA ASP A 195 -6.12 -13.91 4.06
C ASP A 195 -5.26 -13.33 5.19
N TYR A 196 -5.35 -13.93 6.36
CA TYR A 196 -4.66 -13.47 7.55
C TYR A 196 -4.14 -14.61 8.40
N THR A 197 -3.19 -14.30 9.27
CA THR A 197 -2.58 -15.23 10.20
C THR A 197 -2.81 -14.73 11.63
N LEU A 198 -3.36 -15.60 12.50
CA LEU A 198 -3.41 -15.35 13.93
C LEU A 198 -2.13 -15.90 14.56
N THR A 199 -1.36 -15.01 15.17
CA THR A 199 -0.04 -15.31 15.76
C THR A 199 0.41 -14.16 16.65
N ALA A 200 1.41 -14.39 17.48
CA ALA A 200 2.05 -13.33 18.26
C ALA A 200 2.71 -12.30 17.31
N VAL A 201 2.43 -11.04 17.52
CA VAL A 201 3.03 -9.91 16.77
C VAL A 201 4.22 -9.39 17.58
N PRO A 202 5.41 -9.21 16.97
CA PRO A 202 6.58 -8.68 17.67
C PRO A 202 6.31 -7.27 18.24
N ASP A 203 6.93 -6.96 19.38
CA ASP A 203 6.75 -5.67 20.07
C ASP A 203 7.22 -4.49 19.22
N ASP A 204 8.21 -4.70 18.36
CA ASP A 204 8.77 -3.71 17.42
C ASP A 204 8.01 -3.61 16.09
N ALA A 205 6.98 -4.44 15.87
CA ALA A 205 6.15 -4.35 14.67
C ALA A 205 5.33 -3.05 14.67
N ALA A 206 5.43 -2.30 13.61
CA ALA A 206 4.65 -1.10 13.35
C ALA A 206 3.37 -1.43 12.58
N TYR A 207 2.39 -0.51 12.62
CA TYR A 207 1.12 -0.65 11.91
C TYR A 207 1.22 -0.08 10.50
N PHE A 208 0.52 -0.70 9.58
CA PHE A 208 0.47 -0.29 8.18
C PHE A 208 -0.50 0.89 7.98
N HIS A 209 -0.06 1.87 7.19
CA HIS A 209 -0.81 3.07 6.85
C HIS A 209 -0.81 3.32 5.35
N ALA A 210 -1.89 3.92 4.85
CA ALA A 210 -1.95 4.45 3.49
C ALA A 210 -2.84 5.68 3.43
N GLN A 211 -2.38 6.74 2.76
CA GLN A 211 -3.12 7.99 2.59
C GLN A 211 -3.20 8.38 1.13
N PHE A 212 -4.40 8.75 0.70
CA PHE A 212 -4.67 9.34 -0.60
C PHE A 212 -4.59 10.86 -0.56
N ARG A 213 -4.05 11.45 -1.63
CA ARG A 213 -4.15 12.90 -1.90
C ARG A 213 -4.38 13.13 -3.39
N ARG A 214 -5.00 14.28 -3.73
CA ARG A 214 -5.13 14.78 -5.10
C ARG A 214 -5.03 16.30 -5.10
N SER A 215 -4.43 16.84 -6.15
CA SER A 215 -4.46 18.26 -6.52
C SER A 215 -4.71 18.35 -8.03
N ASN A 216 -5.78 19.02 -8.42
CA ASN A 216 -6.15 19.25 -9.81
C ASN A 216 -6.69 20.67 -10.00
N PRO A 217 -5.92 21.61 -10.58
CA PRO A 217 -4.51 21.47 -10.91
C PRO A 217 -3.59 21.58 -9.68
N THR A 218 -2.32 21.19 -9.83
CA THR A 218 -1.30 21.41 -8.80
C THR A 218 -1.12 22.90 -8.51
N GLN A 219 -0.94 23.23 -7.23
CA GLN A 219 -0.78 24.62 -6.79
C GLN A 219 0.71 24.97 -6.65
N GLY A 220 1.13 26.06 -7.33
CA GLY A 220 2.53 26.50 -7.28
C GLY A 220 3.54 25.49 -7.82
N SER A 221 3.09 24.54 -8.66
CA SER A 221 3.92 23.49 -9.25
C SER A 221 4.64 22.62 -8.22
N LEU A 222 4.01 22.48 -7.05
CA LEU A 222 4.47 21.62 -5.97
C LEU A 222 3.30 20.75 -5.50
N TYR A 223 3.47 19.44 -5.56
CA TYR A 223 2.51 18.49 -5.05
C TYR A 223 2.98 17.91 -3.73
N THR A 224 2.10 17.88 -2.72
CA THR A 224 2.37 17.26 -1.42
C THR A 224 1.80 15.86 -1.40
N LEU A 225 2.67 14.85 -1.37
CA LEU A 225 2.26 13.44 -1.26
C LEU A 225 1.73 13.14 0.14
N VAL A 226 2.47 13.58 1.15
CA VAL A 226 2.06 13.46 2.56
C VAL A 226 2.67 14.59 3.38
N ASP A 227 1.94 15.00 4.42
CA ASP A 227 2.40 15.98 5.41
C ASP A 227 1.72 15.69 6.75
N GLY A 228 2.41 16.00 7.84
CA GLY A 228 1.86 15.87 9.19
C GLY A 228 2.01 14.48 9.81
N ILE A 229 2.74 13.54 9.20
CA ILE A 229 3.10 12.29 9.88
C ILE A 229 3.97 12.64 11.10
N LYS A 230 3.57 12.12 12.26
CA LYS A 230 4.29 12.28 13.54
C LYS A 230 4.53 10.93 14.18
N GLY A 231 5.72 10.75 14.76
CA GLY A 231 6.15 9.50 15.38
C GLY A 231 7.22 8.81 14.59
N LYS A 232 7.58 7.60 15.02
CA LYS A 232 8.62 6.76 14.41
C LYS A 232 8.01 5.81 13.39
N GLY A 233 8.68 5.67 12.25
CA GLY A 233 8.22 4.75 11.21
C GLY A 233 9.18 4.63 10.04
N HIS A 234 8.72 3.98 8.99
CA HIS A 234 9.39 3.94 7.71
C HIS A 234 8.40 3.93 6.55
N TYR A 235 8.68 4.80 5.62
CA TYR A 235 7.95 4.90 4.37
C TYR A 235 8.37 3.78 3.41
N VAL A 236 7.37 3.11 2.81
CA VAL A 236 7.61 1.91 2.00
C VAL A 236 7.11 2.01 0.56
N GLY A 237 6.42 3.08 0.19
CA GLY A 237 6.04 3.20 -1.21
C GLY A 237 5.13 4.35 -1.59
N THR A 238 5.10 4.59 -2.91
CA THR A 238 4.22 5.54 -3.59
C THR A 238 3.57 4.87 -4.79
N TYR A 239 2.29 5.12 -4.98
CA TYR A 239 1.63 5.10 -6.27
C TYR A 239 1.26 6.53 -6.66
N MET A 240 1.42 6.88 -7.94
CA MET A 240 0.97 8.17 -8.48
C MET A 240 0.19 7.98 -9.79
N ALA A 241 -0.93 8.67 -9.89
CA ALA A 241 -1.64 8.93 -11.12
C ALA A 241 -1.32 10.38 -11.52
N TRP A 242 -0.68 10.56 -12.67
CA TRP A 242 -0.18 11.85 -13.15
C TRP A 242 -0.81 12.19 -14.49
N GLY A 243 -1.65 13.20 -14.55
CA GLY A 243 -2.29 13.70 -15.77
C GLY A 243 -1.68 15.04 -16.17
N VAL A 244 -1.08 15.10 -17.36
CA VAL A 244 -0.36 16.31 -17.83
C VAL A 244 -1.28 17.24 -18.58
N ASN A 245 -1.20 18.54 -18.30
CA ASN A 245 -1.98 19.57 -18.96
C ASN A 245 -1.19 20.34 -20.04
N ASN A 246 0.12 20.13 -20.10
CA ASN A 246 1.02 20.81 -21.04
C ASN A 246 1.58 19.83 -22.08
N ASN A 247 1.90 20.32 -23.27
CA ASN A 247 2.78 19.60 -24.18
C ASN A 247 4.23 19.65 -23.68
N GLY A 248 5.03 18.68 -24.09
CA GLY A 248 6.44 18.56 -23.74
C GLY A 248 6.68 17.54 -22.62
N TRP A 249 7.94 17.38 -22.25
CA TRP A 249 8.32 16.52 -21.15
C TRP A 249 7.88 17.13 -19.80
N TRP A 250 7.35 16.29 -18.92
CA TRP A 250 6.65 16.69 -17.69
C TRP A 250 7.35 16.23 -16.41
N GLY A 251 8.38 15.42 -16.50
CA GLY A 251 8.91 14.65 -15.36
C GLY A 251 10.26 15.15 -14.83
N GLU A 252 10.58 16.46 -14.91
CA GLU A 252 11.82 17.03 -14.36
C GLU A 252 11.76 17.26 -12.84
N GLY A 253 10.59 17.10 -12.24
CA GLY A 253 10.35 17.45 -10.84
C GLY A 253 11.01 16.49 -9.86
N GLU A 254 11.69 17.06 -8.86
CA GLU A 254 12.35 16.30 -7.79
C GLU A 254 11.38 15.92 -6.68
N ILE A 255 11.41 14.66 -6.23
CA ILE A 255 10.80 14.27 -4.97
C ILE A 255 11.71 14.65 -3.79
N LYS A 256 11.10 15.09 -2.70
CA LYS A 256 11.81 15.56 -1.49
C LYS A 256 11.21 14.96 -0.24
N PHE A 257 12.06 14.34 0.59
CA PHE A 257 11.67 13.81 1.88
C PHE A 257 12.24 14.69 2.99
N PHE A 258 11.34 15.39 3.66
CA PHE A 258 11.63 16.16 4.88
C PHE A 258 11.30 15.29 6.07
N MET A 259 12.28 15.05 6.93
CA MET A 259 12.11 14.17 8.09
C MET A 259 12.89 14.69 9.29
N ASP A 260 12.43 14.27 10.47
CA ASP A 260 13.13 14.46 11.75
C ASP A 260 13.46 15.91 12.10
N GLY A 261 12.57 16.85 11.68
CA GLY A 261 12.70 18.28 11.94
C GLY A 261 13.28 19.07 10.77
N ASP A 262 13.49 18.48 9.62
CA ASP A 262 13.83 19.22 8.40
C ASP A 262 12.80 20.33 8.12
N SER A 263 13.27 21.51 7.76
CA SER A 263 12.39 22.65 7.51
C SER A 263 12.61 23.29 6.13
N LYS A 264 13.80 23.77 5.85
CA LYS A 264 14.13 24.47 4.61
C LYS A 264 14.62 23.52 3.51
N PHE A 265 15.43 22.53 3.87
CA PHE A 265 16.01 21.57 2.95
C PHE A 265 15.68 20.16 3.40
N PRO A 266 15.40 19.22 2.46
CA PRO A 266 15.10 17.85 2.79
C PRO A 266 16.36 17.03 3.10
N THR A 267 16.23 15.96 3.86
CA THR A 267 17.29 14.96 4.03
C THR A 267 17.50 14.15 2.75
N ILE A 268 16.41 13.84 2.00
CA ILE A 268 16.50 13.15 0.70
C ILE A 268 15.93 14.06 -0.36
N ASN A 269 16.69 14.26 -1.44
CA ASN A 269 16.28 14.99 -2.63
C ASN A 269 16.54 14.14 -3.87
N GLY A 270 15.52 13.92 -4.67
CA GLY A 270 15.63 13.23 -5.96
C GLY A 270 16.24 14.10 -7.05
N THR A 271 16.31 13.58 -8.26
CA THR A 271 16.89 14.24 -9.44
C THR A 271 15.87 14.45 -10.56
N GLY A 272 14.76 13.72 -10.55
CA GLY A 272 13.67 13.81 -11.52
C GLY A 272 12.54 12.85 -11.15
N THR A 273 11.38 13.06 -11.74
CA THR A 273 10.21 12.20 -11.52
C THR A 273 10.46 10.80 -12.06
N GLU A 274 10.99 10.70 -13.30
CA GLU A 274 11.31 9.38 -13.87
C GLU A 274 12.39 8.64 -13.09
N ASP A 275 13.37 9.36 -12.55
CA ASP A 275 14.46 8.80 -11.75
C ASP A 275 13.93 8.20 -10.46
N TYR A 276 12.98 8.91 -9.81
CA TYR A 276 12.33 8.39 -8.62
C TYR A 276 11.59 7.07 -8.89
N PHE A 277 10.92 6.96 -10.02
CA PHE A 277 10.23 5.72 -10.43
C PHE A 277 11.16 4.72 -11.14
N CYS A 278 12.48 4.85 -10.96
CA CYS A 278 13.52 3.96 -11.46
C CYS A 278 13.55 3.85 -13.00
N GLY A 279 13.07 4.89 -13.69
CA GLY A 279 13.23 5.07 -15.12
C GLY A 279 14.40 5.99 -15.43
N SER A 280 14.51 6.39 -16.66
CA SER A 280 15.49 7.37 -17.13
C SER A 280 15.09 7.93 -18.49
N TYR A 281 15.63 9.10 -18.84
CA TYR A 281 15.48 9.70 -20.18
C TYR A 281 14.03 9.67 -20.68
N ASN A 282 13.12 10.23 -19.91
CA ASN A 282 11.71 10.43 -20.24
C ASN A 282 10.91 9.13 -20.44
N PHE A 283 11.36 7.99 -19.91
CA PHE A 283 10.78 6.67 -20.18
C PHE A 283 10.69 6.32 -21.68
N GLU A 284 11.53 6.91 -22.49
CA GLU A 284 11.46 6.81 -23.93
C GLU A 284 12.10 5.51 -24.47
N ASN A 285 11.36 4.76 -25.27
CA ASN A 285 11.93 3.78 -26.16
C ASN A 285 12.49 4.50 -27.41
N ARG A 286 13.80 4.65 -27.51
CA ARG A 286 14.47 5.41 -28.58
C ARG A 286 14.25 4.85 -29.99
N LYS A 287 13.87 3.58 -30.12
CA LYS A 287 13.58 2.95 -31.43
C LYS A 287 12.18 3.28 -31.91
N THR A 288 11.19 3.21 -31.03
CA THR A 288 9.79 3.44 -31.38
C THR A 288 9.37 4.90 -31.23
N ARG A 289 10.15 5.70 -30.50
CA ARG A 289 9.81 7.10 -30.12
C ARG A 289 8.48 7.17 -29.38
N GLN A 290 8.27 6.23 -28.46
CA GLN A 290 7.09 6.12 -27.60
C GLN A 290 7.52 5.95 -26.14
N TYR A 291 6.62 6.25 -25.20
CA TYR A 291 6.82 5.83 -23.81
C TYR A 291 6.90 4.29 -23.74
N GLN A 292 7.81 3.80 -22.93
CA GLN A 292 7.95 2.36 -22.68
C GLN A 292 7.35 2.02 -21.33
N GLU A 293 6.18 1.39 -21.34
CA GLU A 293 5.62 0.82 -20.11
C GLU A 293 6.50 -0.29 -19.57
N PHE A 294 6.62 -0.35 -18.26
CA PHE A 294 7.30 -1.43 -17.54
C PHE A 294 6.68 -1.62 -16.15
N SER A 295 6.74 -2.86 -15.67
CA SER A 295 6.32 -3.24 -14.34
C SER A 295 7.32 -4.23 -13.79
N THR A 296 7.97 -3.88 -12.68
CA THR A 296 9.00 -4.69 -12.04
C THR A 296 8.68 -4.92 -10.57
N ALA A 297 9.49 -5.71 -9.88
CA ALA A 297 9.28 -6.04 -8.48
C ALA A 297 9.10 -4.80 -7.58
N TYR A 298 9.77 -3.69 -7.88
CA TYR A 298 9.86 -2.52 -6.99
C TYR A 298 9.37 -1.21 -7.61
N ALA A 299 9.34 -1.08 -8.91
CA ALA A 299 8.98 0.18 -9.58
C ALA A 299 8.39 -0.07 -10.98
N GLY A 300 7.62 0.91 -11.47
CA GLY A 300 7.07 0.86 -12.82
C GLY A 300 6.41 2.14 -13.28
N LEU A 301 6.39 2.31 -14.59
CA LEU A 301 5.41 3.07 -15.36
C LEU A 301 4.51 2.02 -16.01
N HIS A 302 3.46 1.59 -15.31
CA HIS A 302 2.64 0.45 -15.72
C HIS A 302 1.43 0.85 -16.56
N GLN A 303 1.16 2.15 -16.69
CA GLN A 303 0.01 2.66 -17.42
C GLN A 303 0.36 3.97 -18.14
N VAL A 304 0.10 4.02 -19.44
CA VAL A 304 0.15 5.22 -20.27
C VAL A 304 -1.16 5.33 -21.04
N ILE A 305 -1.94 6.37 -20.77
CA ILE A 305 -3.26 6.58 -21.37
C ILE A 305 -3.20 7.77 -22.33
N ARG A 306 -3.95 7.65 -23.41
CA ARG A 306 -4.07 8.60 -24.54
C ARG A 306 -4.07 10.08 -24.17
N PRO A 307 -3.67 10.96 -25.11
CA PRO A 307 -3.42 10.68 -26.54
C PRO A 307 -2.11 9.93 -26.77
N ASP A 308 -2.04 9.17 -27.87
CA ASP A 308 -0.85 8.41 -28.27
C ASP A 308 0.32 9.33 -28.60
N GLY A 309 1.52 8.79 -28.64
CA GLY A 309 2.76 9.50 -28.89
C GLY A 309 3.43 9.97 -27.61
N MET A 310 4.43 10.86 -27.75
CA MET A 310 5.13 11.43 -26.63
C MET A 310 4.85 12.94 -26.51
N TYR A 311 4.91 13.43 -25.28
CA TYR A 311 4.86 14.85 -24.97
C TYR A 311 3.56 15.58 -25.33
N ASN A 312 2.45 14.86 -25.35
CA ASN A 312 1.14 15.41 -25.62
C ASN A 312 0.40 15.78 -24.32
N ALA A 313 -0.20 16.96 -24.32
CA ALA A 313 -1.13 17.34 -23.25
C ALA A 313 -2.26 16.30 -23.11
N GLN A 314 -2.83 16.20 -21.93
CA GLN A 314 -3.90 15.27 -21.55
C GLN A 314 -3.48 13.79 -21.46
N GLN A 315 -2.21 13.46 -21.66
CA GLN A 315 -1.71 12.13 -21.35
C GLN A 315 -1.78 11.86 -19.85
N ARG A 316 -2.05 10.60 -19.49
CA ARG A 316 -2.18 10.15 -18.11
C ARG A 316 -1.25 8.97 -17.87
N PHE A 317 -0.62 8.98 -16.71
CA PHE A 317 0.40 8.00 -16.34
C PHE A 317 0.06 7.37 -15.00
N GLY A 318 0.27 6.06 -14.89
CA GLY A 318 0.27 5.32 -13.63
C GLY A 318 1.69 4.89 -13.29
N LEU A 319 2.20 5.33 -12.13
CA LEU A 319 3.56 5.05 -11.70
C LEU A 319 3.57 4.50 -10.27
N TYR A 320 4.51 3.59 -9.97
CA TYR A 320 4.69 3.13 -8.61
C TYR A 320 6.17 2.92 -8.28
N ARG A 321 6.49 3.10 -6.99
CA ARG A 321 7.76 2.67 -6.39
C ARG A 321 7.53 2.11 -5.00
N TRP A 322 8.11 0.93 -4.74
CA TRP A 322 8.09 0.27 -3.45
C TRP A 322 9.49 0.25 -2.85
N HIS A 323 9.65 0.87 -1.68
CA HIS A 323 10.88 0.92 -0.90
C HIS A 323 10.97 -0.28 0.04
N ILE A 324 10.95 -1.51 -0.51
CA ILE A 324 10.95 -2.75 0.27
C ILE A 324 12.35 -3.06 0.81
N VAL A 325 13.38 -2.84 -0.02
CA VAL A 325 14.77 -3.07 0.35
C VAL A 325 15.49 -1.81 0.84
N ASP A 326 14.92 -0.64 0.56
CA ASP A 326 15.43 0.68 0.87
C ASP A 326 14.40 1.58 1.59
N PRO A 327 13.72 1.11 2.66
CA PRO A 327 12.68 1.90 3.32
C PRO A 327 13.25 3.21 3.87
N VAL A 328 12.50 4.31 3.70
CA VAL A 328 12.90 5.63 4.19
C VAL A 328 12.48 5.75 5.66
N ARG A 329 13.44 5.66 6.57
CA ARG A 329 13.23 5.65 8.01
C ARG A 329 13.18 7.05 8.58
N PHE A 330 12.23 7.29 9.49
CA PHE A 330 12.09 8.53 10.24
C PHE A 330 11.83 8.24 11.72
N GLU A 331 12.27 9.12 12.61
CA GLU A 331 12.16 8.96 14.07
C GLU A 331 11.09 9.88 14.67
N LYS A 332 10.79 11.02 14.06
CA LYS A 332 9.90 12.05 14.62
C LYS A 332 8.79 12.50 13.71
N ASP A 333 9.10 12.76 12.46
CA ASP A 333 8.12 13.25 11.49
C ASP A 333 8.55 12.98 10.06
N LEU A 334 7.55 13.03 9.15
CA LEU A 334 7.78 12.89 7.72
C LEU A 334 6.82 13.79 6.94
N LYS A 335 7.38 14.49 5.97
CA LYS A 335 6.67 15.20 4.90
C LYS A 335 7.33 14.88 3.56
N ILE A 336 6.52 14.64 2.52
CA ILE A 336 7.02 14.33 1.18
C ILE A 336 6.34 15.24 0.17
N THR A 337 7.14 15.85 -0.69
CA THR A 337 6.66 16.67 -1.81
C THR A 337 7.34 16.25 -3.11
N ILE A 338 6.71 16.53 -4.25
CA ILE A 338 7.30 16.40 -5.57
C ILE A 338 7.00 17.66 -6.38
N GLN A 339 7.97 18.11 -7.16
CA GLN A 339 7.81 19.25 -8.05
C GLN A 339 7.11 18.83 -9.34
N ASP A 340 6.27 19.70 -9.90
CA ASP A 340 5.58 19.53 -11.18
C ASP A 340 6.27 20.41 -12.22
N LEU A 341 7.32 19.86 -12.85
CA LEU A 341 8.22 20.59 -13.74
C LEU A 341 8.37 19.93 -15.10
N GLY A 342 8.42 20.75 -16.13
CA GLY A 342 8.82 20.37 -17.48
C GLY A 342 9.86 21.33 -18.04
N TRP A 343 9.91 21.48 -19.36
CA TRP A 343 10.84 22.37 -20.07
C TRP A 343 10.15 23.51 -20.77
N ARG A 344 10.80 24.67 -20.78
CA ARG A 344 10.51 25.81 -21.66
C ARG A 344 11.73 26.17 -22.49
N SER A 345 11.61 27.21 -23.33
CA SER A 345 12.68 27.72 -24.17
C SER A 345 13.98 28.02 -23.40
N GLU A 346 15.10 27.93 -24.09
CA GLU A 346 16.45 28.25 -23.59
C GLU A 346 16.92 27.29 -22.46
N GLY A 347 16.40 26.05 -22.42
CA GLY A 347 16.79 25.05 -21.42
C GLY A 347 16.39 25.41 -19.99
N ARG A 348 15.32 26.18 -19.81
CA ARG A 348 14.77 26.53 -18.49
C ARG A 348 13.64 25.59 -18.09
N TYR A 349 13.53 25.32 -16.81
CA TYR A 349 12.38 24.57 -16.28
C TYR A 349 11.07 25.33 -16.44
N LEU A 350 10.01 24.57 -16.73
CA LEU A 350 8.64 25.05 -16.80
C LEU A 350 7.87 24.58 -15.56
N PRO A 351 7.49 25.47 -14.65
CA PRO A 351 6.50 25.14 -13.63
C PRO A 351 5.18 24.76 -14.28
N GLN A 352 4.67 23.58 -13.98
CA GLN A 352 3.45 23.02 -14.58
C GLN A 352 2.27 23.04 -13.59
N GLN A 353 1.09 22.70 -14.09
CA GLN A 353 -0.16 22.60 -13.33
C GLN A 353 -0.90 21.34 -13.78
N SER A 354 -0.41 20.20 -13.35
CA SER A 354 -0.93 18.88 -13.70
C SER A 354 -2.08 18.44 -12.76
N ASP A 355 -2.82 17.42 -13.19
CA ASP A 355 -3.73 16.66 -12.31
C ASP A 355 -2.93 15.52 -11.68
N ILE A 356 -2.63 15.62 -10.40
CA ILE A 356 -1.84 14.62 -9.70
C ILE A 356 -2.64 14.06 -8.53
N SER A 357 -2.73 12.73 -8.47
CA SER A 357 -3.15 12.02 -7.26
C SER A 357 -2.11 10.98 -6.86
N SER A 358 -2.08 10.64 -5.58
CA SER A 358 -1.13 9.65 -5.05
C SER A 358 -1.69 8.88 -3.87
N VAL A 359 -1.15 7.69 -3.68
CA VAL A 359 -1.23 6.94 -2.44
C VAL A 359 0.19 6.74 -1.92
N VAL A 360 0.41 7.11 -0.69
CA VAL A 360 1.65 6.81 0.03
C VAL A 360 1.41 5.69 1.02
N PHE A 361 2.41 4.83 1.19
CA PHE A 361 2.37 3.65 2.04
C PHE A 361 3.52 3.71 3.04
N TRP A 362 3.21 3.48 4.33
CA TRP A 362 4.23 3.48 5.38
C TRP A 362 3.82 2.61 6.56
N TYR A 363 4.79 2.30 7.41
CA TYR A 363 4.57 1.71 8.72
C TYR A 363 4.98 2.70 9.79
N GLN A 364 4.17 2.84 10.85
CA GLN A 364 4.53 3.65 12.02
C GLN A 364 3.96 3.07 13.30
N SER A 365 4.53 3.49 14.42
CA SER A 365 3.98 3.22 15.75
C SER A 365 2.72 4.05 15.99
N GLU A 366 1.73 3.45 16.65
CA GLU A 366 0.51 4.14 17.06
C GLU A 366 0.69 4.87 18.41
N PRO A 367 -0.11 5.93 18.69
CA PRO A 367 -1.19 6.48 17.85
C PRO A 367 -0.65 7.37 16.71
N HIS A 368 -1.33 7.37 15.56
CA HIS A 368 -1.02 8.28 14.46
C HIS A 368 -1.79 9.62 14.58
N ALA A 369 -1.30 10.67 13.92
CA ALA A 369 -2.04 11.91 13.75
C ALA A 369 -3.17 11.73 12.74
N PRO A 370 -4.35 12.33 12.92
CA PRO A 370 -5.44 12.27 11.96
C PRO A 370 -5.00 12.71 10.56
N PHE A 371 -5.44 12.00 9.54
CA PHE A 371 -5.16 12.35 8.15
C PHE A 371 -5.91 13.63 7.73
N SER A 372 -5.40 14.30 6.69
CA SER A 372 -6.21 15.27 5.97
C SER A 372 -7.43 14.56 5.38
N LYS A 373 -8.60 15.23 5.43
CA LYS A 373 -9.84 14.67 4.87
C LYS A 373 -9.67 14.31 3.40
N LEU A 374 -10.30 13.23 2.99
CA LEU A 374 -10.44 12.90 1.57
C LEU A 374 -11.06 14.08 0.81
N PRO A 375 -10.67 14.31 -0.46
CA PRO A 375 -11.35 15.24 -1.34
C PRO A 375 -12.86 14.95 -1.44
N SER A 376 -13.63 15.98 -1.78
CA SER A 376 -15.06 15.79 -2.04
C SER A 376 -15.28 14.79 -3.21
N LYS A 377 -16.49 14.24 -3.32
CA LYS A 377 -16.83 13.35 -4.44
C LYS A 377 -16.52 13.98 -5.81
N ASN A 378 -16.79 15.28 -5.98
CA ASN A 378 -16.50 15.99 -7.22
C ASN A 378 -14.98 16.11 -7.46
N ASP A 379 -14.19 16.32 -6.40
CA ASP A 379 -12.73 16.42 -6.50
C ASP A 379 -12.06 15.05 -6.66
N LEU A 380 -12.78 13.96 -6.39
CA LEU A 380 -12.33 12.59 -6.69
C LEU A 380 -12.60 12.18 -8.13
N GLU A 381 -13.53 12.84 -8.85
CA GLU A 381 -13.92 12.47 -10.20
C GLU A 381 -12.73 12.48 -11.17
N VAL A 382 -12.65 11.44 -12.00
CA VAL A 382 -11.72 11.33 -13.15
C VAL A 382 -12.57 11.12 -14.41
N ASN A 383 -12.33 11.93 -15.44
CA ASN A 383 -13.02 11.92 -16.73
C ASN A 383 -12.12 11.41 -17.84
#